data_21d2558f4fc8978ebd6071bd6d7a4314
#
_entry.id   21d2558f4fc8978ebd6071bd6d7a4314
#
_cell.length_a   1.000
_cell.length_b   1.000
_cell.length_c   1.000
_cell.angle_alpha   90.00
_cell.angle_beta   90.00
_cell.angle_gamma   90.00
#
_symmetry.space_group_name_H-M   'P 1'
#
loop_
_entity.id
_entity.type
_entity.pdbx_description
1 polymer ?
#
loop_
_entity_poly.entity_id
_entity_poly.type
_entity_poly.pdbx_seq_one_letter_code
_entity_poly.pdbx_strand_id
1 'polypeptide(L)'
;MSIHVVVMGVAGCGKSTVAEAIHERLGYVYAEGDDFHPQANIDKMSAGIPLTDEDRWPWLNVINSWMVAREALGENTVVSSSALKRSYREVLAKDVPTFFIHLNGSHELIQQRLSERKGHFMPPALLPSQFAILEPLVPEENGVEISIEGSVDEMVDRAIKALNAYATTVAATVAAQTATQAA
;
A
#
# COMPACT_ATOMS: atom_id res chain seq x y z
N MET A 1 -0.78 -14.13 -14.55
CA MET A 1 -1.38 -13.50 -13.36
C MET A 1 -0.28 -12.63 -12.75
N SER A 2 -0.50 -11.34 -12.70
CA SER A 2 0.45 -10.39 -12.14
C SER A 2 0.23 -10.25 -10.63
N ILE A 3 1.13 -9.59 -9.93
CA ILE A 3 1.01 -9.30 -8.50
C ILE A 3 0.93 -7.79 -8.34
N HIS A 4 -0.11 -7.33 -7.65
CA HIS A 4 -0.30 -5.92 -7.33
C HIS A 4 -0.04 -5.70 -5.84
N VAL A 5 0.97 -4.90 -5.53
CA VAL A 5 1.38 -4.63 -4.15
C VAL A 5 0.85 -3.27 -3.72
N VAL A 6 0.22 -3.23 -2.56
CA VAL A 6 -0.14 -1.98 -1.88
C VAL A 6 0.68 -1.86 -0.60
N VAL A 7 1.63 -0.92 -0.58
CA VAL A 7 2.37 -0.57 0.64
C VAL A 7 1.53 0.42 1.43
N MET A 8 1.05 0.00 2.60
CA MET A 8 0.06 0.74 3.37
C MET A 8 0.54 1.13 4.78
N GLY A 9 -0.22 2.01 5.40
CA GLY A 9 0.00 2.49 6.76
C GLY A 9 -0.22 4.00 6.88
N VAL A 10 -0.07 4.53 8.08
CA VAL A 10 -0.26 5.96 8.37
C VAL A 10 0.81 6.83 7.71
N ALA A 11 0.59 8.15 7.67
CA ALA A 11 1.62 9.09 7.18
C ALA A 11 2.92 8.93 7.98
N GLY A 12 4.07 9.01 7.30
CA GLY A 12 5.39 8.94 7.94
C GLY A 12 5.93 7.54 8.23
N CYS A 13 5.18 6.46 7.97
CA CYS A 13 5.66 5.10 8.22
C CYS A 13 6.67 4.57 7.16
N GLY A 14 6.86 5.27 6.03
CA GLY A 14 7.87 4.90 5.02
C GLY A 14 7.33 4.20 3.76
N LYS A 15 6.04 4.35 3.45
CA LYS A 15 5.37 3.70 2.30
C LYS A 15 6.08 3.93 0.97
N SER A 16 6.34 5.20 0.62
CA SER A 16 6.99 5.55 -0.65
C SER A 16 8.39 4.94 -0.74
N THR A 17 9.16 5.00 0.34
CA THR A 17 10.52 4.41 0.39
C THR A 17 10.50 2.90 0.11
N VAL A 18 9.58 2.16 0.70
CA VAL A 18 9.46 0.71 0.46
C VAL A 18 8.93 0.43 -0.93
N ALA A 19 7.96 1.20 -1.41
CA ALA A 19 7.39 1.02 -2.76
C ALA A 19 8.43 1.31 -3.85
N GLU A 20 9.21 2.38 -3.73
CA GLU A 20 10.32 2.70 -4.62
C GLU A 20 11.39 1.60 -4.61
N ALA A 21 11.75 1.08 -3.43
CA ALA A 21 12.71 -0.01 -3.34
C ALA A 21 12.23 -1.31 -4.00
N ILE A 22 10.93 -1.62 -3.91
CA ILE A 22 10.31 -2.75 -4.64
C ILE A 22 10.40 -2.51 -6.15
N HIS A 23 10.10 -1.29 -6.62
CA HIS A 23 10.27 -0.92 -8.02
C HIS A 23 11.71 -1.13 -8.50
N GLU A 24 12.68 -0.54 -7.80
CA GLU A 24 14.09 -0.58 -8.17
C GLU A 24 14.69 -1.99 -8.15
N ARG A 25 14.35 -2.80 -7.13
CA ARG A 25 14.96 -4.14 -6.93
C ARG A 25 14.24 -5.26 -7.67
N LEU A 26 12.92 -5.15 -7.91
CA LEU A 26 12.09 -6.19 -8.51
C LEU A 26 11.48 -5.82 -9.86
N GLY A 27 11.61 -4.57 -10.31
CA GLY A 27 11.09 -4.10 -11.60
C GLY A 27 9.57 -3.94 -11.64
N TYR A 28 8.88 -3.85 -10.50
CA TYR A 28 7.45 -3.58 -10.47
C TYR A 28 7.14 -2.17 -10.94
N VAL A 29 6.05 -1.97 -11.66
CA VAL A 29 5.62 -0.63 -12.07
C VAL A 29 5.14 0.14 -10.84
N TYR A 30 5.79 1.26 -10.53
CA TYR A 30 5.51 2.07 -9.34
C TYR A 30 4.52 3.19 -9.61
N ALA A 31 3.68 3.48 -8.63
CA ALA A 31 2.90 4.70 -8.55
C ALA A 31 2.82 5.20 -7.10
N GLU A 32 2.88 6.53 -6.92
CA GLU A 32 2.56 7.19 -5.65
C GLU A 32 1.05 7.36 -5.56
N GLY A 33 0.42 6.73 -4.57
CA GLY A 33 -1.04 6.76 -4.42
C GLY A 33 -1.59 8.16 -4.19
N ASP A 34 -0.80 9.04 -3.57
CA ASP A 34 -1.21 10.42 -3.32
C ASP A 34 -1.34 11.25 -4.62
N ASP A 35 -0.64 10.87 -5.70
CA ASP A 35 -0.74 11.54 -7.00
C ASP A 35 -2.12 11.33 -7.67
N PHE A 36 -2.88 10.34 -7.24
CA PHE A 36 -4.23 10.07 -7.74
C PHE A 36 -5.33 10.88 -7.03
N HIS A 37 -4.99 11.65 -5.99
CA HIS A 37 -5.98 12.47 -5.30
C HIS A 37 -6.55 13.57 -6.19
N PRO A 38 -7.88 13.78 -6.21
CA PRO A 38 -8.47 14.98 -6.79
C PRO A 38 -8.03 16.23 -6.01
N GLN A 39 -8.00 17.37 -6.67
CA GLN A 39 -7.54 18.63 -6.08
C GLN A 39 -8.28 18.98 -4.77
N ALA A 40 -9.58 18.70 -4.71
CA ALA A 40 -10.39 18.94 -3.50
C ALA A 40 -9.87 18.17 -2.27
N ASN A 41 -9.33 16.93 -2.46
CA ASN A 41 -8.75 16.16 -1.37
C ASN A 41 -7.40 16.77 -0.94
N ILE A 42 -6.58 17.20 -1.89
CA ILE A 42 -5.30 17.86 -1.62
C ILE A 42 -5.52 19.14 -0.82
N ASP A 43 -6.52 19.94 -1.21
CA ASP A 43 -6.87 21.19 -0.53
C ASP A 43 -7.32 20.95 0.92
N LYS A 44 -8.16 19.94 1.15
CA LYS A 44 -8.58 19.53 2.51
C LYS A 44 -7.37 19.10 3.36
N MET A 45 -6.53 18.19 2.86
CA MET A 45 -5.38 17.69 3.60
C MET A 45 -4.36 18.80 3.91
N SER A 46 -4.13 19.71 2.96
CA SER A 46 -3.24 20.87 3.16
C SER A 46 -3.78 21.85 4.21
N ALA A 47 -5.10 21.94 4.36
CA ALA A 47 -5.76 22.73 5.40
C ALA A 47 -5.84 21.99 6.76
N GLY A 48 -5.29 20.77 6.88
CA GLY A 48 -5.36 19.97 8.09
C GLY A 48 -6.75 19.35 8.34
N ILE A 49 -7.57 19.24 7.30
CA ILE A 49 -8.92 18.66 7.38
C ILE A 49 -8.84 17.17 6.97
N PRO A 50 -9.21 16.22 7.85
CA PRO A 50 -9.26 14.81 7.50
C PRO A 50 -10.22 14.52 6.36
N LEU A 51 -9.85 13.61 5.46
CA LEU A 51 -10.73 13.12 4.42
C LEU A 51 -11.84 12.22 5.02
N THR A 52 -13.06 12.37 4.51
CA THR A 52 -14.16 11.44 4.77
C THR A 52 -14.07 10.20 3.90
N ASP A 53 -14.92 9.20 4.15
CA ASP A 53 -15.01 8.02 3.29
C ASP A 53 -15.45 8.42 1.87
N GLU A 54 -16.41 9.34 1.74
CA GLU A 54 -16.90 9.88 0.46
C GLU A 54 -15.80 10.56 -0.35
N ASP A 55 -14.88 11.27 0.31
CA ASP A 55 -13.71 11.86 -0.33
C ASP A 55 -12.74 10.79 -0.89
N ARG A 56 -12.67 9.64 -0.21
CA ARG A 56 -11.72 8.58 -0.54
C ARG A 56 -12.19 7.64 -1.64
N TRP A 57 -13.49 7.35 -1.77
CA TRP A 57 -13.98 6.38 -2.75
C TRP A 57 -13.55 6.68 -4.19
N PRO A 58 -13.66 7.91 -4.71
CA PRO A 58 -13.16 8.22 -6.06
C PRO A 58 -11.67 7.98 -6.21
N TRP A 59 -10.87 8.40 -5.23
CA TRP A 59 -9.42 8.22 -5.22
C TRP A 59 -9.02 6.73 -5.23
N LEU A 60 -9.60 5.90 -4.36
CA LEU A 60 -9.33 4.47 -4.29
C LEU A 60 -9.73 3.74 -5.59
N ASN A 61 -10.84 4.13 -6.20
CA ASN A 61 -11.28 3.58 -7.47
C ASN A 61 -10.32 3.93 -8.62
N VAL A 62 -9.72 5.10 -8.63
CA VAL A 62 -8.71 5.46 -9.63
C VAL A 62 -7.46 4.61 -9.47
N ILE A 63 -6.96 4.40 -8.23
CA ILE A 63 -5.83 3.51 -7.97
C ILE A 63 -6.16 2.07 -8.44
N ASN A 64 -7.33 1.55 -8.07
CA ASN A 64 -7.74 0.21 -8.51
C ASN A 64 -7.80 0.12 -10.04
N SER A 65 -8.41 1.08 -10.72
CA SER A 65 -8.49 1.13 -12.19
C SER A 65 -7.11 1.14 -12.85
N TRP A 66 -6.13 1.83 -12.23
CA TRP A 66 -4.75 1.81 -12.69
C TRP A 66 -4.13 0.41 -12.55
N MET A 67 -4.33 -0.29 -11.42
CA MET A 67 -3.85 -1.67 -11.24
C MET A 67 -4.51 -2.64 -12.22
N VAL A 68 -5.83 -2.54 -12.43
CA VAL A 68 -6.57 -3.36 -13.41
C VAL A 68 -6.02 -3.17 -14.83
N ALA A 69 -5.72 -1.93 -15.23
CA ALA A 69 -5.12 -1.66 -16.54
C ALA A 69 -3.72 -2.30 -16.68
N ARG A 70 -2.94 -2.36 -15.61
CA ARG A 70 -1.62 -3.02 -15.58
C ARG A 70 -1.72 -4.54 -15.59
N GLU A 71 -2.71 -5.13 -14.89
CA GLU A 71 -3.02 -6.56 -14.97
C GLU A 71 -3.30 -6.99 -16.41
N ALA A 72 -4.07 -6.20 -17.16
CA ALA A 72 -4.34 -6.48 -18.57
C ALA A 72 -3.08 -6.50 -19.46
N LEU A 73 -2.00 -5.82 -19.03
CA LEU A 73 -0.71 -5.81 -19.69
C LEU A 73 0.25 -6.89 -19.16
N GLY A 74 -0.15 -7.65 -18.16
CA GLY A 74 0.70 -8.65 -17.50
C GLY A 74 1.80 -8.04 -16.64
N GLU A 75 1.63 -6.82 -16.16
CA GLU A 75 2.63 -6.08 -15.39
C GLU A 75 2.38 -6.19 -13.88
N ASN A 76 3.42 -6.52 -13.13
CA ASN A 76 3.40 -6.39 -11.67
C ASN A 76 3.46 -4.93 -11.27
N THR A 77 2.71 -4.54 -10.23
CA THR A 77 2.68 -3.14 -9.76
C THR A 77 2.97 -3.02 -8.27
N VAL A 78 3.47 -1.86 -7.88
CA VAL A 78 3.55 -1.45 -6.48
C VAL A 78 3.03 -0.02 -6.35
N VAL A 79 2.10 0.20 -5.42
CA VAL A 79 1.55 1.53 -5.13
C VAL A 79 1.65 1.82 -3.64
N SER A 80 2.06 3.04 -3.28
CA SER A 80 1.95 3.54 -1.93
C SER A 80 0.52 4.06 -1.70
N SER A 81 -0.15 3.65 -0.63
CA SER A 81 -1.48 4.16 -0.26
C SER A 81 -1.71 4.00 1.22
N SER A 82 -2.41 4.93 1.86
CA SER A 82 -2.73 4.77 3.29
C SER A 82 -3.56 3.52 3.59
N ALA A 83 -4.55 3.20 2.76
CA ALA A 83 -5.40 1.99 2.80
C ALA A 83 -5.85 1.56 4.23
N LEU A 84 -6.21 2.53 5.07
CA LEU A 84 -6.34 2.38 6.52
C LEU A 84 -7.47 1.45 6.96
N LYS A 85 -8.62 1.48 6.27
CA LYS A 85 -9.76 0.62 6.58
C LYS A 85 -9.80 -0.62 5.69
N ARG A 86 -10.37 -1.72 6.20
CA ARG A 86 -10.63 -2.92 5.40
C ARG A 86 -11.46 -2.59 4.16
N SER A 87 -12.50 -1.78 4.29
CA SER A 87 -13.34 -1.38 3.16
C SER A 87 -12.58 -0.63 2.06
N TYR A 88 -11.53 0.12 2.41
CA TYR A 88 -10.65 0.75 1.41
C TYR A 88 -9.82 -0.29 0.67
N ARG A 89 -9.29 -1.28 1.40
CA ARG A 89 -8.51 -2.39 0.84
C ARG A 89 -9.35 -3.29 -0.05
N GLU A 90 -10.62 -3.50 0.29
CA GLU A 90 -11.56 -4.22 -0.56
C GLU A 90 -11.78 -3.53 -1.92
N VAL A 91 -11.85 -2.19 -1.93
CA VAL A 91 -11.90 -1.42 -3.19
C VAL A 91 -10.61 -1.59 -3.99
N LEU A 92 -9.45 -1.49 -3.34
CA LEU A 92 -8.15 -1.62 -4.01
C LEU A 92 -7.93 -3.03 -4.58
N ALA A 93 -8.38 -4.07 -3.89
CA ALA A 93 -8.23 -5.47 -4.33
C ALA A 93 -9.31 -5.96 -5.29
N LYS A 94 -10.23 -5.08 -5.70
CA LYS A 94 -11.32 -5.48 -6.59
C LYS A 94 -10.75 -5.85 -7.96
N ASP A 95 -11.11 -7.05 -8.44
CA ASP A 95 -10.80 -7.59 -9.76
C ASP A 95 -9.29 -7.81 -10.05
N VAL A 96 -8.41 -7.64 -9.08
CA VAL A 96 -6.96 -7.89 -9.21
C VAL A 96 -6.37 -8.58 -7.98
N PRO A 97 -5.42 -9.52 -8.16
CA PRO A 97 -4.73 -10.16 -7.03
C PRO A 97 -3.83 -9.15 -6.33
N THR A 98 -4.21 -8.74 -5.13
CA THR A 98 -3.51 -7.69 -4.38
C THR A 98 -2.84 -8.26 -3.13
N PHE A 99 -1.60 -7.85 -2.88
CA PHE A 99 -0.84 -8.15 -1.67
C PHE A 99 -0.56 -6.87 -0.89
N PHE A 100 -0.98 -6.84 0.37
CA PHE A 100 -0.83 -5.68 1.24
C PHE A 100 0.42 -5.80 2.12
N ILE A 101 1.26 -4.78 2.11
CA ILE A 101 2.39 -4.64 3.03
C ILE A 101 2.07 -3.50 3.99
N HIS A 102 1.65 -3.85 5.21
CA HIS A 102 1.33 -2.88 6.25
C HIS A 102 2.59 -2.51 7.04
N LEU A 103 3.06 -1.29 6.88
CA LEU A 103 4.17 -0.75 7.66
C LEU A 103 3.65 -0.24 9.00
N ASN A 104 3.93 -0.98 10.07
CA ASN A 104 3.43 -0.69 11.41
C ASN A 104 4.54 -0.21 12.35
N GLY A 105 4.23 0.79 13.17
CA GLY A 105 5.10 1.33 14.19
C GLY A 105 4.35 2.10 15.26
N SER A 106 5.02 2.36 16.38
CA SER A 106 4.41 3.14 17.45
C SER A 106 4.09 4.57 17.03
N HIS A 107 3.09 5.16 17.67
CA HIS A 107 2.70 6.55 17.41
C HIS A 107 3.88 7.50 17.61
N GLU A 108 4.68 7.28 18.67
CA GLU A 108 5.85 8.10 19.02
C GLU A 108 6.92 8.05 17.94
N LEU A 109 7.24 6.84 17.43
CA LEU A 109 8.25 6.67 16.38
C LEU A 109 7.82 7.33 15.07
N ILE A 110 6.55 7.18 14.70
CA ILE A 110 6.02 7.79 13.48
C ILE A 110 5.95 9.30 13.61
N GLN A 111 5.53 9.83 14.76
CA GLN A 111 5.51 11.26 15.03
C GLN A 111 6.91 11.86 14.96
N GLN A 112 7.92 11.19 15.54
CA GLN A 112 9.31 11.59 15.43
C GLN A 112 9.75 11.68 13.97
N ARG A 113 9.51 10.64 13.17
CA ARG A 113 9.87 10.61 11.74
C ARG A 113 9.19 11.71 10.94
N LEU A 114 7.93 12.02 11.23
CA LEU A 114 7.21 13.11 10.59
C LEU A 114 7.78 14.48 10.95
N SER A 115 8.20 14.68 12.20
CA SER A 115 8.81 15.96 12.64
C SER A 115 10.16 16.23 11.97
N GLU A 116 10.89 15.19 11.62
CA GLU A 116 12.20 15.28 10.93
C GLU A 116 12.07 15.53 9.42
N ARG A 117 10.91 15.29 8.83
CA ARG A 117 10.66 15.47 7.39
C ARG A 117 10.37 16.94 7.05
N LYS A 118 11.12 17.48 6.07
CA LYS A 118 10.84 18.78 5.46
C LYS A 118 10.07 18.59 4.14
N GLY A 119 9.01 19.39 3.93
CA GLY A 119 8.37 19.51 2.61
C GLY A 119 7.22 18.54 2.30
N HIS A 120 6.64 17.83 3.26
CA HIS A 120 5.45 17.00 3.04
C HIS A 120 4.17 17.85 3.13
N PHE A 121 3.21 17.64 2.18
CA PHE A 121 1.94 18.37 2.17
C PHE A 121 0.97 17.91 3.27
N MET A 122 1.19 16.73 3.90
CA MET A 122 0.34 16.24 4.98
C MET A 122 0.81 16.74 6.34
N PRO A 123 0.04 17.63 7.00
CA PRO A 123 0.40 18.13 8.33
C PRO A 123 0.46 17.00 9.37
N PRO A 124 1.42 17.06 10.34
CA PRO A 124 1.47 16.11 11.46
C PRO A 124 0.17 16.03 12.27
N ALA A 125 -0.64 17.10 12.26
CA ALA A 125 -1.94 17.17 12.94
C ALA A 125 -2.96 16.13 12.43
N LEU A 126 -2.78 15.55 11.23
CA LEU A 126 -3.66 14.50 10.69
C LEU A 126 -3.31 13.09 11.19
N LEU A 127 -2.15 12.89 11.80
CA LEU A 127 -1.72 11.58 12.26
C LEU A 127 -2.66 10.91 13.27
N PRO A 128 -3.18 11.61 14.30
CA PRO A 128 -4.13 11.00 15.25
C PRO A 128 -5.40 10.50 14.56
N SER A 129 -5.92 11.22 13.57
CA SER A 129 -7.11 10.81 12.82
C SER A 129 -6.86 9.57 11.96
N GLN A 130 -5.64 9.38 11.45
CA GLN A 130 -5.27 8.19 10.69
C GLN A 130 -5.16 6.96 11.60
N PHE A 131 -4.53 7.08 12.76
CA PHE A 131 -4.49 5.99 13.73
C PHE A 131 -5.88 5.61 14.24
N ALA A 132 -6.78 6.58 14.41
CA ALA A 132 -8.14 6.34 14.89
C ALA A 132 -8.99 5.47 13.93
N ILE A 133 -8.68 5.48 12.63
CA ILE A 133 -9.41 4.71 11.61
C ILE A 133 -8.62 3.52 11.06
N LEU A 134 -7.37 3.35 11.48
CA LEU A 134 -6.54 2.23 11.05
C LEU A 134 -7.12 0.91 11.56
N GLU A 135 -7.46 0.03 10.64
CA GLU A 135 -7.87 -1.34 10.92
C GLU A 135 -6.73 -2.29 10.55
N PRO A 136 -6.26 -3.16 11.47
CA PRO A 136 -5.25 -4.16 11.19
C PRO A 136 -5.65 -5.07 10.02
N LEU A 137 -4.65 -5.64 9.34
CA LEU A 137 -4.91 -6.70 8.37
C LEU A 137 -5.54 -7.92 9.07
N VAL A 138 -6.50 -8.54 8.40
CA VAL A 138 -7.13 -9.78 8.86
C VAL A 138 -6.61 -10.99 8.07
N PRO A 139 -6.71 -12.22 8.61
CA PRO A 139 -6.14 -13.42 7.97
C PRO A 139 -6.65 -13.69 6.55
N GLU A 140 -7.86 -13.21 6.21
CA GLU A 140 -8.47 -13.37 4.90
C GLU A 140 -7.89 -12.43 3.84
N GLU A 141 -7.19 -11.38 4.27
CA GLU A 141 -6.50 -10.45 3.37
C GLU A 141 -5.10 -11.01 3.04
N ASN A 142 -4.75 -11.03 1.76
CA ASN A 142 -3.39 -11.37 1.37
C ASN A 142 -2.45 -10.23 1.78
N GLY A 143 -1.70 -10.40 2.84
CA GLY A 143 -0.83 -9.34 3.31
C GLY A 143 0.05 -9.73 4.49
N VAL A 144 0.91 -8.80 4.85
CA VAL A 144 1.86 -8.93 5.96
C VAL A 144 2.02 -7.60 6.68
N GLU A 145 2.17 -7.68 7.99
CA GLU A 145 2.57 -6.55 8.82
C GLU A 145 4.09 -6.53 8.98
N ILE A 146 4.71 -5.41 8.69
CA ILE A 146 6.15 -5.18 8.79
C ILE A 146 6.42 -4.07 9.81
N SER A 147 7.17 -4.39 10.87
CA SER A 147 7.63 -3.36 11.81
C SER A 147 8.55 -2.36 11.12
N ILE A 148 8.33 -1.07 11.40
CA ILE A 148 9.22 0.00 10.93
C ILE A 148 10.41 0.24 11.83
N GLU A 149 10.56 -0.52 12.91
CA GLU A 149 11.74 -0.46 13.79
C GLU A 149 13.00 -0.93 13.06
N GLY A 150 14.13 -0.35 13.46
CA GLY A 150 15.42 -0.60 12.82
C GLY A 150 15.73 0.35 11.68
N SER A 151 16.67 -0.01 10.82
CA SER A 151 17.06 0.77 9.66
C SER A 151 16.05 0.67 8.52
N VAL A 152 16.10 1.63 7.61
CA VAL A 152 15.29 1.63 6.38
C VAL A 152 15.59 0.38 5.55
N ASP A 153 16.87 0.02 5.42
CA ASP A 153 17.28 -1.17 4.65
C ASP A 153 16.71 -2.46 5.23
N GLU A 154 16.74 -2.63 6.55
CA GLU A 154 16.13 -3.78 7.21
C GLU A 154 14.61 -3.86 7.00
N MET A 155 13.92 -2.72 7.03
CA MET A 155 12.49 -2.64 6.73
C MET A 155 12.20 -3.06 5.28
N VAL A 156 12.96 -2.54 4.32
CA VAL A 156 12.85 -2.87 2.90
C VAL A 156 13.12 -4.36 2.68
N ASP A 157 14.18 -4.90 3.28
CA ASP A 157 14.53 -6.32 3.13
C ASP A 157 13.44 -7.26 3.67
N ARG A 158 12.82 -6.90 4.81
CA ARG A 158 11.66 -7.64 5.36
C ARG A 158 10.46 -7.61 4.39
N ALA A 159 10.17 -6.46 3.83
CA ALA A 159 9.06 -6.28 2.88
C ALA A 159 9.27 -7.10 1.60
N ILE A 160 10.46 -7.03 1.00
CA ILE A 160 10.80 -7.79 -0.20
C ILE A 160 10.82 -9.30 0.06
N LYS A 161 11.35 -9.73 1.21
CA LYS A 161 11.32 -11.15 1.59
C LYS A 161 9.89 -11.69 1.69
N ALA A 162 8.99 -10.94 2.31
CA ALA A 162 7.58 -11.33 2.43
C ALA A 162 6.89 -11.38 1.07
N LEU A 163 7.14 -10.39 0.21
CA LEU A 163 6.61 -10.35 -1.16
C LEU A 163 7.09 -11.53 -2.00
N ASN A 164 8.38 -11.88 -1.94
CA ASN A 164 8.92 -13.02 -2.66
C ASN A 164 8.33 -14.35 -2.20
N ALA A 165 8.08 -14.51 -0.90
CA ALA A 165 7.38 -15.67 -0.36
C ALA A 165 5.95 -15.78 -0.89
N TYR A 166 5.21 -14.66 -0.92
CA TYR A 166 3.87 -14.61 -1.51
C TYR A 166 3.88 -14.93 -3.01
N ALA A 167 4.80 -14.35 -3.77
CA ALA A 167 4.94 -14.59 -5.21
C ALA A 167 5.19 -16.09 -5.51
N THR A 168 6.01 -16.75 -4.71
CA THR A 168 6.26 -18.19 -4.82
C THR A 168 4.99 -19.01 -4.58
N THR A 169 4.17 -18.62 -3.60
CA THR A 169 2.90 -19.28 -3.29
C THR A 169 1.90 -19.12 -4.43
N VAL A 170 1.78 -17.90 -4.99
CA VAL A 170 0.90 -17.63 -6.14
C VAL A 170 1.31 -18.46 -7.35
N ALA A 171 2.61 -18.51 -7.67
CA ALA A 171 3.13 -19.30 -8.78
C ALA A 171 2.83 -20.78 -8.63
N ALA A 172 3.00 -21.35 -7.44
CA ALA A 172 2.68 -22.74 -7.14
C ALA A 172 1.19 -23.06 -7.31
N THR A 173 0.31 -22.14 -6.86
CA THR A 173 -1.15 -22.28 -6.99
C THR A 173 -1.59 -22.29 -8.45
N VAL A 174 -1.05 -21.37 -9.25
CA VAL A 174 -1.33 -21.29 -10.69
C VAL A 174 -0.88 -22.56 -11.42
N ALA A 175 0.33 -23.05 -11.11
CA ALA A 175 0.85 -24.29 -11.72
C ALA A 175 -0.01 -25.52 -11.40
N ALA A 176 -0.50 -25.64 -10.16
CA ALA A 176 -1.37 -26.73 -9.74
C ALA A 176 -2.74 -26.69 -10.46
N GLN A 177 -3.33 -25.50 -10.64
CA GLN A 177 -4.59 -25.32 -11.37
C GLN A 177 -4.47 -25.69 -12.85
N THR A 178 -3.37 -25.28 -13.50
CA THR A 178 -3.09 -25.60 -14.89
C THR A 178 -2.92 -27.11 -15.10
N ALA A 179 -2.23 -27.79 -14.19
CA ALA A 179 -2.06 -29.23 -14.24
C ALA A 179 -3.39 -30.02 -14.11
N THR A 180 -4.30 -29.52 -13.26
CA THR A 180 -5.63 -30.13 -13.06
C THR A 180 -6.56 -29.96 -14.27
N GLN A 181 -6.41 -28.87 -15.03
CA GLN A 181 -7.23 -28.63 -16.23
C GLN A 181 -6.74 -29.40 -17.46
N ALA A 182 -5.50 -29.90 -17.44
CA ALA A 182 -4.89 -30.66 -18.54
C ALA A 182 -5.04 -32.19 -18.39
N ALA A 183 -5.59 -32.67 -17.27
CA ALA A 183 -5.84 -34.09 -16.96
C ALA A 183 -7.30 -34.48 -17.15
#